data_6913f6547a0b91f1d11fce5830e3ab1d
#
_entry.id   6913f6547a0b91f1d11fce5830e3ab1d
#
_cell.length_a   1.000
_cell.length_b   1.000
_cell.length_c   1.000
_cell.angle_alpha   90.00
_cell.angle_beta   90.00
_cell.angle_gamma   90.00
#
_symmetry.space_group_name_H-M   'P 1'
#
loop_
_entity.id
_entity.type
_entity.pdbx_description
1 polymer ?
#
loop_
_entity_poly.entity_id
_entity_poly.type
_entity_poly.pdbx_seq_one_letter_code
_entity_poly.pdbx_strand_id
1 'polypeptide(L)'
;MQLAVNESGAGDRTAILIHGIMSDSRAWHRVVQELQEHGFRVLAVDLAGHGKSPRSHRYSPAGWADDVVETVAPLLAGRAPDVVMGHSLGGLVASLVGDRLAPRAAIYVDPAFAFPSGIKGVAYKVGFALMPRPKRSALVRMNPKWSADDVEIELATLRDWDKRTILGLADSRHLVPPERLVAPSLVVLAEKSLLITAKAANAMRGNGMTVHTVPGTGHTVFRDEHAAFMTVVREWLAGLPALAARSAA
;
A
#
# COMPACT_ATOMS: atom_id res chain seq x y z
N MET A 1 11.99 -11.55 8.50
CA MET A 1 11.18 -12.68 9.06
C MET A 1 10.15 -13.12 8.05
N GLN A 2 9.66 -14.37 8.13
CA GLN A 2 8.59 -14.84 7.23
C GLN A 2 7.26 -14.19 7.60
N LEU A 3 6.63 -13.54 6.64
CA LEU A 3 5.33 -12.88 6.78
C LEU A 3 4.21 -13.80 6.28
N ALA A 4 2.99 -13.57 6.76
CA ALA A 4 1.80 -14.17 6.19
C ALA A 4 1.51 -13.55 4.82
N VAL A 5 1.24 -14.39 3.83
CA VAL A 5 0.86 -14.00 2.48
C VAL A 5 -0.49 -14.61 2.15
N ASN A 6 -1.42 -13.80 1.73
CA ASN A 6 -2.67 -14.25 1.11
C ASN A 6 -2.44 -14.33 -0.39
N GLU A 7 -2.13 -15.54 -0.87
CA GLU A 7 -1.92 -15.82 -2.29
C GLU A 7 -3.24 -16.21 -2.94
N SER A 8 -3.51 -15.65 -4.12
CA SER A 8 -4.73 -15.93 -4.87
C SER A 8 -4.56 -15.66 -6.36
N GLY A 9 -5.38 -16.32 -7.18
CA GLY A 9 -5.26 -16.30 -8.63
C GLY A 9 -4.14 -17.21 -9.15
N ALA A 10 -4.20 -17.56 -10.43
CA ALA A 10 -3.26 -18.46 -11.12
C ALA A 10 -2.73 -17.86 -12.44
N GLY A 11 -2.82 -16.54 -12.60
CA GLY A 11 -2.34 -15.85 -13.78
C GLY A 11 -0.81 -15.83 -13.90
N ASP A 12 -0.32 -15.59 -15.11
CA ASP A 12 1.13 -15.53 -15.40
C ASP A 12 1.77 -14.21 -14.94
N ARG A 13 0.97 -13.18 -14.68
CA ARG A 13 1.40 -11.90 -14.13
C ARG A 13 1.32 -11.92 -12.62
N THR A 14 2.31 -11.36 -11.94
CA THR A 14 2.33 -11.34 -10.48
C THR A 14 2.20 -9.92 -9.95
N ALA A 15 1.22 -9.70 -9.06
CA ALA A 15 1.06 -8.46 -8.30
C ALA A 15 1.34 -8.70 -6.82
N ILE A 16 2.16 -7.84 -6.21
CA ILE A 16 2.39 -7.81 -4.76
C ILE A 16 1.63 -6.62 -4.19
N LEU A 17 0.78 -6.86 -3.18
CA LEU A 17 0.00 -5.83 -2.52
C LEU A 17 0.45 -5.66 -1.07
N ILE A 18 0.75 -4.41 -0.68
CA ILE A 18 1.27 -4.07 0.65
C ILE A 18 0.33 -3.04 1.28
N HIS A 19 -0.32 -3.43 2.39
CA HIS A 19 -1.32 -2.61 3.09
C HIS A 19 -0.72 -1.46 3.92
N GLY A 20 -1.56 -0.54 4.38
CA GLY A 20 -1.21 0.55 5.27
C GLY A 20 -1.10 0.14 6.74
N ILE A 21 -0.63 1.06 7.59
CA ILE A 21 -0.65 0.86 9.05
C ILE A 21 -2.10 0.65 9.52
N MET A 22 -2.30 -0.11 10.59
CA MET A 22 -3.60 -0.48 11.17
C MET A 22 -4.46 -1.40 10.28
N SER A 23 -3.94 -1.87 9.15
CA SER A 23 -4.63 -2.69 8.17
C SER A 23 -3.95 -4.05 8.00
N ASP A 24 -4.40 -4.88 7.06
CA ASP A 24 -3.76 -6.11 6.62
C ASP A 24 -4.19 -6.47 5.19
N SER A 25 -3.79 -7.65 4.70
CA SER A 25 -4.06 -8.11 3.33
C SER A 25 -5.55 -8.13 2.96
N ARG A 26 -6.45 -8.30 3.95
CA ARG A 26 -7.90 -8.30 3.74
C ARG A 26 -8.43 -6.98 3.18
N ALA A 27 -7.73 -5.87 3.44
CA ALA A 27 -8.11 -4.56 2.94
C ALA A 27 -8.19 -4.50 1.41
N TRP A 28 -7.44 -5.35 0.74
CA TRP A 28 -7.32 -5.40 -0.71
C TRP A 28 -8.38 -6.28 -1.40
N HIS A 29 -9.38 -6.84 -0.68
CA HIS A 29 -10.29 -7.86 -1.19
C HIS A 29 -10.90 -7.53 -2.56
N ARG A 30 -11.37 -6.31 -2.79
CA ARG A 30 -11.95 -5.87 -4.07
C ARG A 30 -10.86 -5.69 -5.15
N VAL A 31 -9.71 -5.14 -4.78
CA VAL A 31 -8.57 -4.97 -5.70
C VAL A 31 -8.00 -6.33 -6.11
N VAL A 32 -7.93 -7.29 -5.18
CA VAL A 32 -7.50 -8.67 -5.46
C VAL A 32 -8.42 -9.30 -6.50
N GLN A 33 -9.74 -9.21 -6.31
CA GLN A 33 -10.72 -9.76 -7.25
C GLN A 33 -10.52 -9.18 -8.66
N GLU A 34 -10.43 -7.86 -8.80
CA GLU A 34 -10.23 -7.21 -10.10
C GLU A 34 -8.91 -7.59 -10.76
N LEU A 35 -7.82 -7.68 -10.00
CA LEU A 35 -6.53 -8.11 -10.53
C LEU A 35 -6.57 -9.56 -11.01
N GLN A 36 -7.27 -10.45 -10.30
CA GLN A 36 -7.46 -11.85 -10.72
C GLN A 36 -8.23 -11.94 -12.03
N GLU A 37 -9.33 -11.19 -12.18
CA GLU A 37 -10.12 -11.10 -13.41
C GLU A 37 -9.29 -10.63 -14.62
N HIS A 38 -8.20 -9.88 -14.32
CA HIS A 38 -7.24 -9.40 -15.31
C HIS A 38 -5.98 -10.30 -15.43
N GLY A 39 -6.04 -11.54 -14.96
CA GLY A 39 -4.98 -12.54 -15.15
C GLY A 39 -3.75 -12.34 -14.25
N PHE A 40 -3.91 -11.78 -13.08
CA PHE A 40 -2.84 -11.71 -12.09
C PHE A 40 -2.92 -12.83 -11.07
N ARG A 41 -1.76 -13.38 -10.71
CA ARG A 41 -1.50 -14.02 -9.42
C ARG A 41 -1.18 -12.93 -8.41
N VAL A 42 -1.92 -12.87 -7.31
CA VAL A 42 -1.81 -11.79 -6.32
C VAL A 42 -1.20 -12.32 -5.04
N LEU A 43 -0.16 -11.66 -4.55
CA LEU A 43 0.50 -11.89 -3.27
C LEU A 43 0.19 -10.69 -2.35
N ALA A 44 -0.86 -10.77 -1.56
CA ALA A 44 -1.20 -9.74 -0.58
C ALA A 44 -0.54 -10.08 0.77
N VAL A 45 0.39 -9.23 1.20
CA VAL A 45 1.27 -9.48 2.35
C VAL A 45 0.71 -8.80 3.60
N ASP A 46 0.68 -9.51 4.72
CA ASP A 46 0.51 -8.90 6.05
C ASP A 46 1.88 -8.45 6.55
N LEU A 47 2.08 -7.17 6.79
CA LEU A 47 3.33 -6.66 7.36
C LEU A 47 3.53 -7.16 8.80
N ALA A 48 4.78 -7.25 9.27
CA ALA A 48 5.07 -7.60 10.66
C ALA A 48 4.27 -6.72 11.64
N GLY A 49 3.62 -7.36 12.61
CA GLY A 49 2.73 -6.69 13.57
C GLY A 49 1.31 -6.42 13.08
N HIS A 50 0.93 -6.95 11.92
CA HIS A 50 -0.41 -6.81 11.33
C HIS A 50 -0.95 -8.18 10.90
N GLY A 51 -2.27 -8.31 10.89
CA GLY A 51 -2.98 -9.49 10.40
C GLY A 51 -2.48 -10.78 11.03
N LYS A 52 -2.10 -11.74 10.20
CA LYS A 52 -1.59 -13.06 10.62
C LYS A 52 -0.06 -13.12 10.71
N SER A 53 0.64 -12.02 10.40
CA SER A 53 2.10 -11.98 10.48
C SER A 53 2.60 -11.90 11.92
N PRO A 54 3.81 -12.40 12.18
CA PRO A 54 4.43 -12.33 13.50
C PRO A 54 4.59 -10.89 13.98
N ARG A 55 4.61 -10.71 15.31
CA ARG A 55 4.99 -9.45 15.94
C ARG A 55 6.51 -9.36 16.06
N SER A 56 7.04 -8.14 15.99
CA SER A 56 8.46 -7.87 16.18
C SER A 56 8.69 -7.06 17.46
N HIS A 57 9.91 -7.12 17.98
CA HIS A 57 10.35 -6.24 19.08
C HIS A 57 10.63 -4.83 18.58
N ARG A 58 10.98 -4.67 17.31
CA ARG A 58 11.25 -3.39 16.64
C ARG A 58 10.57 -3.35 15.28
N TYR A 59 10.02 -2.20 14.95
CA TYR A 59 9.43 -1.93 13.65
C TYR A 59 10.14 -0.75 13.00
N SER A 60 10.42 -0.84 11.71
CA SER A 60 10.97 0.25 10.90
C SER A 60 10.60 0.06 9.44
N PRO A 61 10.58 1.13 8.62
CA PRO A 61 10.34 0.99 7.18
C PRO A 61 11.29 0.03 6.49
N ALA A 62 12.59 0.10 6.80
CA ALA A 62 13.60 -0.81 6.25
C ALA A 62 13.35 -2.26 6.70
N GLY A 63 13.04 -2.49 7.98
CA GLY A 63 12.74 -3.83 8.50
C GLY A 63 11.50 -4.45 7.82
N TRP A 64 10.43 -3.70 7.63
CA TRP A 64 9.27 -4.18 6.87
C TRP A 64 9.62 -4.49 5.42
N ALA A 65 10.46 -3.66 4.77
CA ALA A 65 10.91 -3.94 3.41
C ALA A 65 11.78 -5.20 3.33
N ASP A 66 12.66 -5.43 4.31
CA ASP A 66 13.47 -6.64 4.42
C ASP A 66 12.60 -7.88 4.56
N ASP A 67 11.62 -7.84 5.46
CA ASP A 67 10.67 -8.93 5.70
C ASP A 67 9.84 -9.24 4.45
N VAL A 68 9.35 -8.21 3.73
CA VAL A 68 8.61 -8.39 2.47
C VAL A 68 9.47 -9.09 1.44
N VAL A 69 10.70 -8.62 1.19
CA VAL A 69 11.58 -9.23 0.20
C VAL A 69 11.94 -10.67 0.57
N GLU A 70 12.33 -10.93 1.83
CA GLU A 70 12.64 -12.27 2.31
C GLU A 70 11.47 -13.24 2.11
N THR A 71 10.24 -12.74 2.29
CA THR A 71 9.02 -13.55 2.18
C THR A 71 8.62 -13.80 0.73
N VAL A 72 8.62 -12.76 -0.13
CA VAL A 72 8.04 -12.89 -1.48
C VAL A 72 9.05 -13.38 -2.52
N ALA A 73 10.36 -13.13 -2.35
CA ALA A 73 11.36 -13.52 -3.35
C ALA A 73 11.34 -15.02 -3.69
N PRO A 74 11.21 -15.95 -2.71
CA PRO A 74 11.07 -17.37 -3.01
C PRO A 74 9.81 -17.69 -3.82
N LEU A 75 8.70 -16.98 -3.56
CA LEU A 75 7.42 -17.18 -4.24
C LEU A 75 7.44 -16.70 -5.71
N LEU A 76 8.37 -15.80 -6.04
CA LEU A 76 8.57 -15.29 -7.39
C LEU A 76 9.39 -16.24 -8.29
N ALA A 77 10.05 -17.23 -7.72
CA ALA A 77 10.85 -18.23 -8.44
C ALA A 77 11.86 -17.59 -9.42
N GLY A 78 12.56 -16.55 -8.99
CA GLY A 78 13.56 -15.82 -9.78
C GLY A 78 13.00 -14.85 -10.82
N ARG A 79 11.68 -14.65 -10.90
CA ARG A 79 11.04 -13.69 -11.81
C ARG A 79 10.77 -12.37 -11.09
N ALA A 80 10.90 -11.25 -11.81
CA ALA A 80 10.44 -9.96 -11.31
C ALA A 80 8.89 -9.94 -11.23
N PRO A 81 8.29 -9.34 -10.19
CA PRO A 81 6.84 -9.11 -10.16
C PRO A 81 6.45 -8.09 -11.24
N ASP A 82 5.27 -8.26 -11.83
CA ASP A 82 4.76 -7.30 -12.81
C ASP A 82 4.33 -6.00 -12.15
N VAL A 83 3.75 -6.10 -10.95
CA VAL A 83 3.29 -4.93 -10.18
C VAL A 83 3.67 -5.07 -8.70
N VAL A 84 4.18 -4.00 -8.11
CA VAL A 84 4.18 -3.82 -6.65
C VAL A 84 3.27 -2.62 -6.35
N MET A 85 2.21 -2.84 -5.56
CA MET A 85 1.26 -1.81 -5.15
C MET A 85 1.24 -1.68 -3.64
N GLY A 86 1.34 -0.46 -3.12
CA GLY A 86 1.29 -0.22 -1.68
C GLY A 86 0.45 0.99 -1.29
N HIS A 87 -0.30 0.86 -0.20
CA HIS A 87 -1.11 1.93 0.37
C HIS A 87 -0.45 2.52 1.61
N SER A 88 -0.41 3.83 1.73
CA SER A 88 0.07 4.53 2.94
C SER A 88 1.47 4.05 3.38
N LEU A 89 1.62 3.42 4.55
CA LEU A 89 2.85 2.74 4.97
C LEU A 89 3.31 1.71 3.92
N GLY A 90 2.39 0.93 3.37
CA GLY A 90 2.70 -0.04 2.31
C GLY A 90 3.24 0.63 1.04
N GLY A 91 2.83 1.85 0.73
CA GLY A 91 3.39 2.65 -0.36
C GLY A 91 4.86 3.02 -0.12
N LEU A 92 5.19 3.37 1.12
CA LEU A 92 6.58 3.58 1.53
C LEU A 92 7.39 2.28 1.45
N VAL A 93 6.86 1.17 1.97
CA VAL A 93 7.53 -0.14 1.88
C VAL A 93 7.71 -0.56 0.43
N ALA A 94 6.71 -0.36 -0.43
CA ALA A 94 6.78 -0.64 -1.87
C ALA A 94 7.94 0.12 -2.54
N SER A 95 8.21 1.38 -2.14
CA SER A 95 9.36 2.13 -2.66
C SER A 95 10.71 1.56 -2.22
N LEU A 96 10.78 1.00 -1.02
CA LEU A 96 12.03 0.44 -0.46
C LEU A 96 12.35 -0.97 -0.97
N VAL A 97 11.36 -1.73 -1.44
CA VAL A 97 11.61 -3.06 -2.03
C VAL A 97 11.97 -2.99 -3.51
N GLY A 98 11.80 -1.83 -4.15
CA GLY A 98 11.95 -1.66 -5.60
C GLY A 98 13.28 -2.17 -6.15
N ASP A 99 14.41 -1.74 -5.58
CA ASP A 99 15.74 -2.12 -6.07
C ASP A 99 16.00 -3.63 -5.97
N ARG A 100 15.37 -4.32 -5.02
CA ARG A 100 15.59 -5.75 -4.77
C ARG A 100 14.65 -6.66 -5.55
N LEU A 101 13.40 -6.24 -5.70
CA LEU A 101 12.38 -7.01 -6.43
C LEU A 101 12.32 -6.65 -7.91
N ALA A 102 12.87 -5.49 -8.29
CA ALA A 102 12.89 -4.97 -9.66
C ALA A 102 11.53 -5.12 -10.39
N PRO A 103 10.43 -4.60 -9.83
CA PRO A 103 9.10 -4.74 -10.41
C PRO A 103 9.05 -4.09 -11.80
N ARG A 104 8.15 -4.54 -12.66
CA ARG A 104 7.91 -3.91 -13.96
C ARG A 104 7.10 -2.63 -13.85
N ALA A 105 6.33 -2.48 -12.78
CA ALA A 105 5.55 -1.29 -12.46
C ALA A 105 5.41 -1.12 -10.93
N ALA A 106 5.42 0.11 -10.43
CA ALA A 106 5.17 0.43 -9.03
C ALA A 106 3.96 1.35 -8.90
N ILE A 107 3.06 1.06 -7.94
CA ILE A 107 1.86 1.85 -7.68
C ILE A 107 1.82 2.24 -6.20
N TYR A 108 1.79 3.53 -5.95
CA TYR A 108 1.78 4.12 -4.61
C TYR A 108 0.41 4.77 -4.36
N VAL A 109 -0.38 4.20 -3.47
CA VAL A 109 -1.74 4.68 -3.15
C VAL A 109 -1.68 5.52 -1.89
N ASP A 110 -1.86 6.82 -2.03
CA ASP A 110 -1.75 7.84 -0.98
C ASP A 110 -0.61 7.57 0.02
N PRO A 111 0.64 7.46 -0.48
CA PRO A 111 1.76 6.84 0.23
C PRO A 111 2.26 7.69 1.40
N ALA A 112 2.82 7.04 2.43
CA ALA A 112 3.42 7.69 3.59
C ALA A 112 4.83 8.25 3.26
N PHE A 113 4.96 9.07 2.23
CA PHE A 113 6.20 9.76 1.86
C PHE A 113 6.44 11.07 2.64
N ALA A 114 5.55 11.40 3.56
CA ALA A 114 5.74 12.45 4.54
C ALA A 114 5.03 12.07 5.84
N PHE A 115 5.62 12.44 6.95
CA PHE A 115 5.00 12.29 8.27
C PHE A 115 5.42 13.47 9.13
N PRO A 116 4.53 13.99 9.99
CA PRO A 116 4.90 15.08 10.87
C PRO A 116 6.14 14.75 11.70
N SER A 117 7.11 15.65 11.73
CA SER A 117 8.36 15.53 12.50
C SER A 117 8.32 16.37 13.79
N GLY A 118 9.33 16.21 14.64
CA GLY A 118 9.46 16.95 15.87
C GLY A 118 8.30 16.70 16.85
N ILE A 119 7.95 17.73 17.64
CA ILE A 119 6.91 17.65 18.69
C ILE A 119 5.55 17.23 18.10
N LYS A 120 5.18 17.74 16.91
CA LYS A 120 3.94 17.36 16.24
C LYS A 120 3.92 15.87 15.88
N GLY A 121 5.04 15.34 15.39
CA GLY A 121 5.16 13.91 15.09
C GLY A 121 5.06 13.03 16.33
N VAL A 122 5.65 13.44 17.46
CA VAL A 122 5.51 12.73 18.73
C VAL A 122 4.06 12.75 19.20
N ALA A 123 3.42 13.93 19.22
CA ALA A 123 2.02 14.06 19.62
C ALA A 123 1.08 13.20 18.74
N TYR A 124 1.32 13.16 17.43
CA TYR A 124 0.57 12.33 16.50
C TYR A 124 0.71 10.83 16.83
N LYS A 125 1.93 10.35 17.07
CA LYS A 125 2.21 8.94 17.42
C LYS A 125 1.58 8.55 18.75
N VAL A 126 1.68 9.41 19.76
CA VAL A 126 1.05 9.20 21.06
C VAL A 126 -0.47 9.15 20.91
N GLY A 127 -1.06 10.08 20.15
CA GLY A 127 -2.49 10.09 19.86
C GLY A 127 -2.95 8.80 19.18
N PHE A 128 -2.19 8.31 18.21
CA PHE A 128 -2.47 7.03 17.52
C PHE A 128 -2.35 5.81 18.45
N ALA A 129 -1.28 5.76 19.26
CA ALA A 129 -1.06 4.66 20.21
C ALA A 129 -2.17 4.57 21.26
N LEU A 130 -2.68 5.72 21.71
CA LEU A 130 -3.74 5.84 22.71
C LEU A 130 -5.15 5.79 22.12
N MET A 131 -5.29 5.89 20.80
CA MET A 131 -6.59 5.92 20.14
C MET A 131 -7.41 4.66 20.48
N PRO A 132 -8.64 4.82 21.00
CA PRO A 132 -9.53 3.68 21.22
C PRO A 132 -9.92 3.08 19.87
N ARG A 133 -10.16 1.76 19.86
CA ARG A 133 -10.70 1.11 18.68
C ARG A 133 -12.08 1.69 18.37
N PRO A 134 -12.32 2.16 17.13
CA PRO A 134 -13.61 2.73 16.78
C PRO A 134 -14.71 1.66 16.81
N LYS A 135 -15.89 2.07 17.19
CA LYS A 135 -17.10 1.25 17.06
C LYS A 135 -17.55 1.23 15.58
N ARG A 136 -18.28 0.19 15.18
CA ARG A 136 -18.86 0.06 13.84
C ARG A 136 -19.58 1.33 13.38
N SER A 137 -20.45 1.88 14.22
CA SER A 137 -21.20 3.12 13.91
C SER A 137 -20.32 4.35 13.66
N ALA A 138 -19.16 4.42 14.33
CA ALA A 138 -18.19 5.48 14.09
C ALA A 138 -17.49 5.30 12.75
N LEU A 139 -17.05 4.07 12.41
CA LEU A 139 -16.45 3.78 11.10
C LEU A 139 -17.40 4.10 9.94
N VAL A 140 -18.65 3.68 10.03
CA VAL A 140 -19.67 3.98 9.01
C VAL A 140 -19.86 5.50 8.84
N ARG A 141 -19.91 6.25 9.93
CA ARG A 141 -20.07 7.71 9.87
C ARG A 141 -18.84 8.41 9.30
N MET A 142 -17.65 7.91 9.62
CA MET A 142 -16.38 8.49 9.15
C MET A 142 -16.10 8.14 7.68
N ASN A 143 -16.59 6.99 7.21
CA ASN A 143 -16.34 6.47 5.87
C ASN A 143 -17.67 6.09 5.19
N PRO A 144 -18.49 7.08 4.82
CA PRO A 144 -19.87 6.82 4.33
C PRO A 144 -19.91 6.11 2.97
N LYS A 145 -18.80 6.03 2.27
CA LYS A 145 -18.67 5.36 0.96
C LYS A 145 -18.21 3.90 1.07
N TRP A 146 -17.77 3.46 2.25
CA TRP A 146 -17.33 2.10 2.44
C TRP A 146 -18.50 1.12 2.40
N SER A 147 -18.27 -0.04 1.80
CA SER A 147 -19.19 -1.16 1.85
C SER A 147 -19.31 -1.73 3.28
N ALA A 148 -20.35 -2.53 3.52
CA ALA A 148 -20.47 -3.24 4.79
C ALA A 148 -19.26 -4.14 5.06
N ASP A 149 -18.74 -4.80 4.02
CA ASP A 149 -17.56 -5.67 4.11
C ASP A 149 -16.30 -4.88 4.44
N ASP A 150 -16.10 -3.69 3.85
CA ASP A 150 -14.97 -2.82 4.19
C ASP A 150 -14.96 -2.45 5.67
N VAL A 151 -16.15 -2.17 6.24
CA VAL A 151 -16.29 -1.84 7.66
C VAL A 151 -15.97 -3.05 8.56
N GLU A 152 -16.47 -4.23 8.22
CA GLU A 152 -16.20 -5.46 9.01
C GLU A 152 -14.73 -5.87 8.92
N ILE A 153 -14.12 -5.76 7.73
CA ILE A 153 -12.69 -5.98 7.54
C ILE A 153 -11.88 -5.00 8.40
N GLU A 154 -12.20 -3.73 8.39
CA GLU A 154 -11.49 -2.73 9.19
C GLU A 154 -11.59 -3.02 10.69
N LEU A 155 -12.77 -3.40 11.19
CA LEU A 155 -12.94 -3.80 12.59
C LEU A 155 -12.08 -5.04 12.93
N ALA A 156 -11.94 -5.97 12.00
CA ALA A 156 -11.12 -7.15 12.19
C ALA A 156 -9.62 -6.81 12.16
N THR A 157 -9.16 -6.02 11.19
CA THR A 157 -7.75 -5.62 11.09
C THR A 157 -7.29 -4.83 12.31
N LEU A 158 -8.13 -3.95 12.83
CA LEU A 158 -7.85 -3.17 14.04
C LEU A 158 -7.73 -4.03 15.32
N ARG A 159 -8.35 -5.22 15.35
CA ARG A 159 -8.17 -6.18 16.46
C ARG A 159 -6.82 -6.86 16.41
N ASP A 160 -6.39 -7.22 15.20
CA ASP A 160 -5.19 -8.02 14.96
C ASP A 160 -3.91 -7.15 14.95
N TRP A 161 -4.05 -5.83 14.81
CA TRP A 161 -2.96 -4.89 14.73
C TRP A 161 -2.19 -4.68 16.05
N ASP A 162 -0.87 -4.73 15.99
CA ASP A 162 0.02 -4.33 17.08
C ASP A 162 0.28 -2.81 17.06
N LYS A 163 -0.29 -2.09 18.02
CA LYS A 163 -0.17 -0.63 18.12
C LYS A 163 1.27 -0.12 18.21
N ARG A 164 2.23 -0.97 18.63
CA ARG A 164 3.66 -0.60 18.69
C ARG A 164 4.25 -0.33 17.32
N THR A 165 3.62 -0.79 16.23
CA THR A 165 4.05 -0.52 14.86
C THR A 165 4.10 0.97 14.55
N ILE A 166 3.28 1.81 15.22
CA ILE A 166 3.31 3.26 15.05
C ILE A 166 4.67 3.87 15.41
N LEU A 167 5.42 3.23 16.32
CA LEU A 167 6.76 3.66 16.69
C LEU A 167 7.76 3.43 15.55
N GLY A 168 7.49 2.49 14.65
CA GLY A 168 8.31 2.24 13.46
C GLY A 168 8.33 3.42 12.49
N LEU A 169 7.32 4.29 12.51
CA LEU A 169 7.29 5.53 11.75
C LEU A 169 8.16 6.65 12.37
N ALA A 170 8.89 6.37 13.44
CA ALA A 170 9.78 7.35 14.05
C ALA A 170 11.03 7.65 13.23
N ASP A 171 11.48 6.70 12.41
CA ASP A 171 12.63 6.88 11.51
C ASP A 171 12.20 7.67 10.26
N SER A 172 12.26 9.00 10.38
CA SER A 172 11.85 9.92 9.30
C SER A 172 12.76 9.91 8.06
N ARG A 173 13.94 9.28 8.13
CA ARG A 173 14.91 9.25 7.01
C ARG A 173 14.37 8.53 5.78
N HIS A 174 13.48 7.59 5.95
CA HIS A 174 12.86 6.81 4.88
C HIS A 174 11.48 7.31 4.47
N LEU A 175 10.96 8.37 5.10
CA LEU A 175 9.64 8.93 4.81
C LEU A 175 9.75 9.95 3.67
N VAL A 176 10.28 9.53 2.53
CA VAL A 176 10.49 10.37 1.35
C VAL A 176 10.13 9.57 0.08
N PRO A 177 9.70 10.25 -0.99
CA PRO A 177 9.57 9.59 -2.29
C PRO A 177 10.91 9.02 -2.75
N PRO A 178 10.92 7.94 -3.54
CA PRO A 178 12.16 7.42 -4.12
C PRO A 178 12.79 8.48 -5.04
N GLU A 179 14.08 8.75 -4.85
CA GLU A 179 14.84 9.69 -5.68
C GLU A 179 15.07 9.13 -7.09
N ARG A 180 15.28 7.82 -7.19
CA ARG A 180 15.44 7.09 -8.45
C ARG A 180 14.29 6.11 -8.64
N LEU A 181 13.65 6.16 -9.79
CA LEU A 181 12.61 5.22 -10.16
C LEU A 181 13.24 3.97 -10.78
N VAL A 182 12.96 2.82 -10.20
CA VAL A 182 13.42 1.50 -10.72
C VAL A 182 12.47 0.95 -11.78
N ALA A 183 11.25 1.48 -11.85
CA ALA A 183 10.21 1.11 -12.79
C ALA A 183 9.30 2.32 -13.06
N PRO A 184 8.50 2.30 -14.15
CA PRO A 184 7.37 3.20 -14.29
C PRO A 184 6.54 3.24 -13.01
N SER A 185 6.23 4.43 -12.52
CA SER A 185 5.63 4.63 -11.20
C SER A 185 4.37 5.47 -11.28
N LEU A 186 3.27 4.94 -10.72
CA LEU A 186 2.00 5.64 -10.56
C LEU A 186 1.79 6.00 -9.09
N VAL A 187 1.43 7.24 -8.84
CA VAL A 187 0.95 7.70 -7.53
C VAL A 187 -0.53 8.04 -7.65
N VAL A 188 -1.38 7.34 -6.90
CA VAL A 188 -2.81 7.62 -6.83
C VAL A 188 -3.10 8.29 -5.49
N LEU A 189 -3.50 9.56 -5.55
CA LEU A 189 -3.73 10.38 -4.37
C LEU A 189 -5.22 10.51 -4.02
N ALA A 190 -5.49 10.62 -2.74
CA ALA A 190 -6.75 11.14 -2.24
C ALA A 190 -6.98 12.59 -2.70
N GLU A 191 -8.24 13.01 -2.87
CA GLU A 191 -8.56 14.41 -3.17
C GLU A 191 -7.99 15.36 -2.11
N LYS A 192 -8.09 14.96 -0.85
CA LYS A 192 -7.55 15.70 0.31
C LYS A 192 -6.53 14.85 1.05
N SER A 193 -5.42 14.52 0.36
CA SER A 193 -4.34 13.79 0.99
C SER A 193 -3.77 14.57 2.19
N LEU A 194 -3.70 13.90 3.34
CA LEU A 194 -3.05 14.44 4.53
C LEU A 194 -1.53 14.20 4.53
N LEU A 195 -1.05 13.32 3.65
CA LEU A 195 0.35 12.89 3.59
C LEU A 195 1.12 13.56 2.45
N ILE A 196 0.43 13.92 1.36
CA ILE A 196 1.07 14.45 0.16
C ILE A 196 0.49 15.83 -0.15
N THR A 197 1.34 16.86 -0.02
CA THR A 197 0.97 18.22 -0.40
C THR A 197 1.00 18.39 -1.94
N ALA A 198 0.31 19.41 -2.45
CA ALA A 198 0.37 19.75 -3.87
C ALA A 198 1.81 20.01 -4.37
N LYS A 199 2.65 20.62 -3.53
CA LYS A 199 4.09 20.82 -3.82
C LYS A 199 4.81 19.49 -3.96
N ALA A 200 4.57 18.53 -3.05
CA ALA A 200 5.17 17.20 -3.12
C ALA A 200 4.68 16.43 -4.35
N ALA A 201 3.39 16.49 -4.67
CA ALA A 201 2.83 15.89 -5.89
C ALA A 201 3.48 16.44 -7.17
N ASN A 202 3.70 17.75 -7.25
CA ASN A 202 4.39 18.36 -8.38
C ASN A 202 5.86 17.95 -8.46
N ALA A 203 6.55 17.81 -7.34
CA ALA A 203 7.92 17.29 -7.30
C ALA A 203 7.99 15.83 -7.80
N MET A 204 7.03 14.99 -7.43
CA MET A 204 6.94 13.60 -7.92
C MET A 204 6.73 13.55 -9.43
N ARG A 205 5.86 14.43 -10.01
CA ARG A 205 5.72 14.58 -11.47
C ARG A 205 7.02 15.00 -12.13
N GLY A 206 7.72 15.96 -11.55
CA GLY A 206 9.04 16.40 -12.02
C GLY A 206 10.10 15.31 -11.99
N ASN A 207 9.96 14.34 -11.08
CA ASN A 207 10.82 13.15 -10.97
C ASN A 207 10.36 11.97 -11.87
N GLY A 208 9.41 12.21 -12.79
CA GLY A 208 8.97 11.21 -13.76
C GLY A 208 7.86 10.26 -13.29
N MET A 209 7.26 10.47 -12.12
CA MET A 209 6.10 9.71 -11.68
C MET A 209 4.82 10.21 -12.37
N THR A 210 3.96 9.28 -12.78
CA THR A 210 2.57 9.63 -13.09
C THR A 210 1.82 9.88 -11.79
N VAL A 211 1.19 11.05 -11.63
CA VAL A 211 0.43 11.37 -10.41
C VAL A 211 -1.02 11.67 -10.79
N HIS A 212 -1.92 10.85 -10.26
CA HIS A 212 -3.37 11.00 -10.45
C HIS A 212 -4.06 11.25 -9.10
N THR A 213 -5.03 12.14 -9.06
CA THR A 213 -5.86 12.39 -7.88
C THR A 213 -7.28 11.90 -8.17
N VAL A 214 -7.84 11.07 -7.30
CA VAL A 214 -9.21 10.58 -7.44
C VAL A 214 -10.15 11.49 -6.66
N PRO A 215 -11.09 12.19 -7.33
CA PRO A 215 -12.02 13.10 -6.66
C PRO A 215 -12.94 12.37 -5.67
N GLY A 216 -13.35 13.08 -4.63
CA GLY A 216 -14.30 12.57 -3.63
C GLY A 216 -13.72 11.53 -2.68
N THR A 217 -12.40 11.30 -2.67
CA THR A 217 -11.76 10.27 -1.83
C THR A 217 -11.05 10.85 -0.62
N GLY A 218 -11.05 10.08 0.46
CA GLY A 218 -10.15 10.20 1.59
C GLY A 218 -8.94 9.27 1.42
N HIS A 219 -8.24 9.03 2.52
CA HIS A 219 -6.96 8.29 2.55
C HIS A 219 -7.04 6.86 1.96
N THR A 220 -8.18 6.19 2.07
CA THR A 220 -8.40 4.84 1.52
C THR A 220 -9.06 4.88 0.14
N VAL A 221 -8.39 5.50 -0.82
CA VAL A 221 -8.87 5.79 -2.19
C VAL A 221 -9.56 4.59 -2.84
N PHE A 222 -8.97 3.39 -2.71
CA PHE A 222 -9.45 2.13 -3.30
C PHE A 222 -10.72 1.56 -2.64
N ARG A 223 -11.11 2.06 -1.46
CA ARG A 223 -12.39 1.75 -0.81
C ARG A 223 -13.43 2.81 -1.08
N ASP A 224 -13.03 4.10 -1.04
CA ASP A 224 -13.92 5.23 -1.18
C ASP A 224 -14.53 5.32 -2.58
N GLU A 225 -13.71 5.16 -3.62
CA GLU A 225 -14.11 5.22 -5.03
C GLU A 225 -13.43 4.10 -5.82
N HIS A 226 -13.79 2.86 -5.49
CA HIS A 226 -13.14 1.66 -6.03
C HIS A 226 -13.11 1.63 -7.57
N ALA A 227 -14.24 1.89 -8.22
CA ALA A 227 -14.33 1.84 -9.68
C ALA A 227 -13.42 2.88 -10.35
N ALA A 228 -13.41 4.11 -9.83
CA ALA A 228 -12.54 5.18 -10.34
C ALA A 228 -11.06 4.85 -10.10
N PHE A 229 -10.72 4.33 -8.91
CA PHE A 229 -9.38 3.87 -8.59
C PHE A 229 -8.91 2.78 -9.56
N MET A 230 -9.70 1.72 -9.76
CA MET A 230 -9.34 0.62 -10.65
C MET A 230 -9.28 1.04 -12.12
N THR A 231 -10.11 2.00 -12.56
CA THR A 231 -10.00 2.58 -13.90
C THR A 231 -8.64 3.23 -14.10
N VAL A 232 -8.19 4.08 -13.17
CA VAL A 232 -6.87 4.72 -13.22
C VAL A 232 -5.75 3.67 -13.28
N VAL A 233 -5.82 2.64 -12.44
CA VAL A 233 -4.81 1.58 -12.37
C VAL A 233 -4.77 0.80 -13.69
N ARG A 234 -5.92 0.37 -14.21
CA ARG A 234 -5.99 -0.43 -15.44
C ARG A 234 -5.52 0.34 -16.67
N GLU A 235 -5.99 1.57 -16.84
CA GLU A 235 -5.59 2.41 -17.98
C GLU A 235 -4.09 2.68 -17.97
N TRP A 236 -3.54 2.98 -16.79
CA TRP A 236 -2.11 3.22 -16.67
C TRP A 236 -1.29 1.95 -16.95
N LEU A 237 -1.68 0.78 -16.39
CA LEU A 237 -0.99 -0.49 -16.65
C LEU A 237 -1.08 -0.90 -18.13
N ALA A 238 -2.22 -0.69 -18.78
CA ALA A 238 -2.41 -0.98 -20.20
C ALA A 238 -1.51 -0.11 -21.10
N GLY A 239 -1.19 1.10 -20.67
CA GLY A 239 -0.27 2.00 -21.36
C GLY A 239 1.21 1.63 -21.24
N LEU A 240 1.58 0.63 -20.42
CA LEU A 240 2.97 0.24 -20.21
C LEU A 240 3.41 -0.85 -21.21
N PRO A 241 4.38 -0.56 -22.11
CA PRO A 241 4.83 -1.53 -23.13
C PRO A 241 5.31 -2.86 -22.54
N ALA A 242 6.00 -2.81 -21.39
CA ALA A 242 6.53 -4.00 -20.72
C ALA A 242 5.45 -4.97 -20.19
N LEU A 243 4.22 -4.51 -20.01
CA LEU A 243 3.09 -5.31 -19.56
C LEU A 243 2.14 -5.69 -20.69
N ALA A 244 2.03 -4.85 -21.74
CA ALA A 244 1.22 -5.12 -22.91
C ALA A 244 1.71 -6.34 -23.71
N ALA A 245 3.01 -6.56 -23.80
CA ALA A 245 3.61 -7.68 -24.54
C ALA A 245 3.27 -9.07 -23.97
N ARG A 246 2.86 -9.18 -22.69
CA ARG A 246 2.49 -10.45 -22.05
C ARG A 246 1.00 -10.80 -22.17
N SER A 247 0.17 -9.81 -22.49
CA SER A 247 -1.27 -10.05 -22.72
C SER A 247 -1.57 -10.62 -24.11
N ALA A 248 -0.58 -10.64 -25.00
CA ALA A 248 -0.70 -11.07 -26.40
C ALA A 248 -0.04 -12.44 -26.68
N ALA A 249 0.54 -13.09 -25.68
CA ALA A 249 1.18 -14.40 -25.76
C ALA A 249 0.38 -15.46 -24.98
#